data_b18a5149dde6315f5ee66b95c9dd46d9
#
_entry.id   b18a5149dde6315f5ee66b95c9dd46d9
#
_cell.length_a   1.000
_cell.length_b   1.000
_cell.length_c   1.000
_cell.angle_alpha   90.00
_cell.angle_beta   90.00
_cell.angle_gamma   90.00
#
_symmetry.space_group_name_H-M   'P 1'
#
loop_
_entity.id
_entity.type
_entity.pdbx_description
1 polymer ?
#
loop_
_entity_poly.entity_id
_entity_poly.type
_entity_poly.pdbx_seq_one_letter_code
_entity_poly.pdbx_strand_id
1 'polypeptide(L)'
;MNNDIEVVGADIVDMTAPPKQQQQGGLLDANTDNILYLADKADKYIAAMSRIMDAALKITNELDWVLIGGKPYLQESGTTKVARLFGISIQLIGTPQVEFDAEGYKTYTFRARFMFNNQFVDCEGSRSMKEDFFAKQGKDKPLKKPDEIDDRDVKMAAYTNCLNNGIKRLIPNLRNIDIATLERAGLDVSKINGYTFKEGSKGGTTKAAEESGLVCEVCGKAITQKVASYSQSKYGKMLCMDCQKGAQQ
;
A
#
# COMPACT_ATOMS: atom_id res chain seq x y z
N MET A 1 5.62 -44.70 -54.18
CA MET A 1 6.40 -43.74 -53.42
C MET A 1 5.58 -43.41 -52.15
N ASN A 2 5.84 -44.16 -51.10
CA ASN A 2 5.19 -43.96 -49.80
C ASN A 2 6.02 -42.91 -49.05
N ASN A 3 5.39 -41.79 -48.70
CA ASN A 3 5.95 -40.83 -47.80
C ASN A 3 5.43 -41.15 -46.38
N ASP A 4 6.23 -41.86 -45.62
CA ASP A 4 6.00 -42.04 -44.20
C ASP A 4 6.38 -40.71 -43.49
N ILE A 5 5.38 -40.03 -42.94
CA ILE A 5 5.57 -38.87 -42.06
C ILE A 5 5.78 -39.43 -40.66
N GLU A 6 7.01 -39.39 -40.21
CA GLU A 6 7.38 -39.71 -38.81
C GLU A 6 6.85 -38.59 -37.91
N VAL A 7 5.80 -38.89 -37.14
CA VAL A 7 5.28 -37.99 -36.13
C VAL A 7 6.20 -38.08 -34.92
N VAL A 8 7.07 -37.10 -34.76
CA VAL A 8 7.87 -36.92 -33.54
C VAL A 8 6.89 -36.59 -32.39
N GLY A 9 6.75 -37.55 -31.49
CA GLY A 9 5.91 -37.37 -30.33
C GLY A 9 6.42 -36.20 -29.45
N ALA A 10 5.61 -35.16 -29.39
CA ALA A 10 5.84 -34.11 -28.38
C ALA A 10 5.58 -34.70 -27.01
N ASP A 11 6.61 -34.77 -26.17
CA ASP A 11 6.47 -35.10 -24.77
C ASP A 11 5.50 -34.11 -24.11
N ILE A 12 4.32 -34.59 -23.78
CA ILE A 12 3.35 -33.85 -22.98
C ILE A 12 3.94 -33.76 -21.57
N VAL A 13 4.52 -32.60 -21.27
CA VAL A 13 4.95 -32.30 -19.91
C VAL A 13 3.70 -32.22 -19.05
N ASP A 14 3.58 -33.15 -18.12
CA ASP A 14 2.48 -33.20 -17.13
C ASP A 14 2.57 -31.96 -16.24
N MET A 15 1.77 -30.96 -16.56
CA MET A 15 1.67 -29.68 -15.83
C MET A 15 0.94 -29.80 -14.48
N THR A 16 0.49 -31.00 -14.09
CA THR A 16 -0.24 -31.22 -12.84
C THR A 16 0.68 -31.62 -11.67
N ALA A 17 1.93 -31.99 -11.96
CA ALA A 17 2.88 -32.29 -10.91
C ALA A 17 3.31 -30.99 -10.18
N PRO A 18 3.19 -30.92 -8.86
CA PRO A 18 3.73 -29.78 -8.13
C PRO A 18 5.23 -29.70 -8.41
N PRO A 19 5.78 -28.48 -8.63
CA PRO A 19 7.20 -28.31 -8.83
C PRO A 19 7.91 -29.01 -7.66
N LYS A 20 8.87 -29.88 -7.98
CA LYS A 20 9.69 -30.52 -6.97
C LYS A 20 10.23 -29.42 -6.09
N GLN A 21 9.78 -29.37 -4.83
CA GLN A 21 10.35 -28.51 -3.81
C GLN A 21 11.82 -28.87 -3.71
N GLN A 22 12.68 -28.10 -4.35
CA GLN A 22 14.06 -28.06 -3.89
C GLN A 22 13.96 -27.56 -2.45
N GLN A 23 14.20 -28.47 -1.52
CA GLN A 23 14.38 -28.13 -0.11
C GLN A 23 15.39 -26.99 -0.10
N GLN A 24 14.90 -25.78 0.13
CA GLN A 24 15.76 -24.66 0.50
C GLN A 24 16.34 -25.07 1.85
N GLY A 25 17.56 -25.57 1.82
CA GLY A 25 18.34 -25.76 3.03
C GLY A 25 18.31 -24.42 3.79
N GLY A 26 17.68 -24.40 4.96
CA GLY A 26 17.69 -23.24 5.81
C GLY A 26 19.14 -22.84 6.11
N LEU A 27 19.36 -21.59 6.46
CA LEU A 27 20.68 -21.05 6.86
C LEU A 27 21.39 -21.92 7.93
N LEU A 28 20.67 -22.82 8.57
CA LEU A 28 21.10 -23.64 9.70
C LEU A 28 21.37 -25.11 9.35
N ASP A 29 21.20 -25.54 8.10
CA ASP A 29 21.48 -26.92 7.67
C ASP A 29 22.97 -27.20 7.42
N ALA A 30 23.80 -26.48 8.11
CA ALA A 30 25.18 -26.46 7.72
C ALA A 30 26.13 -26.91 8.79
N ASN A 31 27.04 -27.75 8.34
CA ASN A 31 28.36 -27.94 8.87
C ASN A 31 28.98 -26.60 9.30
N THR A 32 29.79 -26.55 10.37
CA THR A 32 30.41 -25.34 10.92
C THR A 32 31.09 -24.47 9.85
N ASP A 33 31.72 -25.12 8.86
CA ASP A 33 32.38 -24.43 7.72
C ASP A 33 31.44 -23.62 6.85
N ASN A 34 30.19 -24.06 6.75
CA ASN A 34 29.16 -23.36 5.98
C ASN A 34 28.62 -22.14 6.73
N ILE A 35 28.59 -22.17 8.05
CA ILE A 35 28.21 -21.01 8.89
C ILE A 35 29.26 -19.89 8.76
N LEU A 36 30.56 -20.22 8.79
CA LEU A 36 31.63 -19.25 8.58
C LEU A 36 31.56 -18.64 7.18
N TYR A 37 31.35 -19.46 6.15
CA TYR A 37 31.15 -18.98 4.79
C TYR A 37 29.93 -18.05 4.63
N LEU A 38 28.84 -18.34 5.33
CA LEU A 38 27.64 -17.49 5.33
C LEU A 38 27.91 -16.17 6.07
N ALA A 39 28.64 -16.22 7.18
CA ALA A 39 29.01 -15.02 7.90
C ALA A 39 29.87 -14.07 7.04
N ASP A 40 30.88 -14.60 6.34
CA ASP A 40 31.72 -13.82 5.42
C ASP A 40 30.94 -13.19 4.26
N LYS A 41 29.81 -13.80 3.88
CA LYS A 41 28.93 -13.28 2.82
C LYS A 41 27.83 -12.34 3.33
N ALA A 42 27.55 -12.35 4.64
CA ALA A 42 26.43 -11.59 5.21
C ALA A 42 26.52 -10.10 4.93
N ASP A 43 27.70 -9.49 5.08
CA ASP A 43 27.90 -8.06 4.83
C ASP A 43 27.68 -7.69 3.37
N LYS A 44 28.16 -8.54 2.45
CA LYS A 44 27.93 -8.34 1.00
C LYS A 44 26.46 -8.47 0.65
N TYR A 45 25.76 -9.40 1.28
CA TYR A 45 24.31 -9.59 1.10
C TYR A 45 23.54 -8.39 1.64
N ILE A 46 23.84 -7.93 2.86
CA ILE A 46 23.22 -6.74 3.47
C ILE A 46 23.44 -5.51 2.59
N ALA A 47 24.66 -5.29 2.10
CA ALA A 47 24.97 -4.19 1.21
C ALA A 47 24.20 -4.27 -0.12
N ALA A 48 24.04 -5.46 -0.69
CA ALA A 48 23.24 -5.67 -1.90
C ALA A 48 21.76 -5.37 -1.65
N MET A 49 21.21 -5.83 -0.53
CA MET A 49 19.82 -5.56 -0.14
C MET A 49 19.56 -4.08 0.09
N SER A 50 20.51 -3.35 0.70
CA SER A 50 20.43 -1.89 0.86
C SER A 50 20.36 -1.20 -0.51
N ARG A 51 21.21 -1.59 -1.47
CA ARG A 51 21.18 -1.04 -2.84
C ARG A 51 19.88 -1.32 -3.57
N ILE A 52 19.29 -2.49 -3.37
CA ILE A 52 17.96 -2.84 -3.90
C ILE A 52 16.90 -1.90 -3.33
N MET A 53 16.93 -1.64 -2.03
CA MET A 53 16.03 -0.69 -1.38
C MET A 53 16.21 0.73 -1.90
N ASP A 54 17.45 1.21 -2.00
CA ASP A 54 17.73 2.54 -2.53
C ASP A 54 17.21 2.70 -3.97
N ALA A 55 17.38 1.67 -4.81
CA ALA A 55 16.86 1.67 -6.16
C ALA A 55 15.32 1.66 -6.19
N ALA A 56 14.69 0.87 -5.30
CA ALA A 56 13.23 0.82 -5.17
C ALA A 56 12.64 2.18 -4.74
N LEU A 57 13.32 2.90 -3.85
CA LEU A 57 12.89 4.23 -3.40
C LEU A 57 13.09 5.28 -4.51
N LYS A 58 14.24 5.27 -5.17
CA LYS A 58 14.59 6.25 -6.22
C LYS A 58 13.69 6.20 -7.46
N ILE A 59 13.06 5.07 -7.75
CA ILE A 59 12.12 4.97 -8.87
C ILE A 59 10.73 5.55 -8.53
N THR A 60 10.45 5.77 -7.26
CA THR A 60 9.19 6.35 -6.80
C THR A 60 9.26 7.88 -6.70
N ASN A 61 8.09 8.51 -6.64
CA ASN A 61 7.95 9.94 -6.36
C ASN A 61 6.89 10.13 -5.26
N GLU A 62 6.67 11.37 -4.84
CA GLU A 62 5.75 11.72 -3.75
C GLU A 62 4.32 11.22 -3.97
N LEU A 63 3.86 11.15 -5.24
CA LEU A 63 2.51 10.68 -5.59
C LEU A 63 2.36 9.16 -5.46
N ASP A 64 3.47 8.44 -5.37
CA ASP A 64 3.44 6.98 -5.14
C ASP A 64 3.28 6.63 -3.66
N TRP A 65 3.27 7.61 -2.78
CA TRP A 65 3.20 7.43 -1.34
C TRP A 65 1.97 8.10 -0.74
N VAL A 66 1.56 7.61 0.42
CA VAL A 66 0.53 8.21 1.26
C VAL A 66 0.92 8.08 2.72
N LEU A 67 0.68 9.13 3.51
CA LEU A 67 0.88 9.07 4.96
C LEU A 67 -0.42 8.65 5.64
N ILE A 68 -0.42 7.53 6.33
CA ILE A 68 -1.56 7.03 7.12
C ILE A 68 -1.15 7.01 8.58
N GLY A 69 -1.78 7.86 9.40
CA GLY A 69 -1.38 8.02 10.80
C GLY A 69 0.09 8.46 10.96
N GLY A 70 0.62 9.25 10.03
CA GLY A 70 1.99 9.71 10.02
C GLY A 70 3.03 8.69 9.54
N LYS A 71 2.60 7.50 9.10
CA LYS A 71 3.49 6.47 8.54
C LYS A 71 3.37 6.42 7.01
N PRO A 72 4.50 6.33 6.29
CA PRO A 72 4.48 6.21 4.84
C PRO A 72 3.97 4.84 4.39
N TYR A 73 3.08 4.85 3.40
CA TYR A 73 2.61 3.65 2.71
C TYR A 73 2.79 3.82 1.21
N LEU A 74 3.50 2.86 0.60
CA LEU A 74 3.66 2.81 -0.85
C LEU A 74 2.34 2.38 -1.48
N GLN A 75 1.85 3.19 -2.42
CA GLN A 75 0.62 2.94 -3.18
C GLN A 75 0.88 1.97 -4.35
N GLU A 76 -0.19 1.60 -5.06
CA GLU A 76 -0.13 0.67 -6.20
C GLU A 76 0.75 1.20 -7.34
N SER A 77 0.70 2.50 -7.63
CA SER A 77 1.54 3.12 -8.65
C SER A 77 3.03 2.91 -8.36
N GLY A 78 3.45 3.09 -7.10
CA GLY A 78 4.82 2.87 -6.67
C GLY A 78 5.21 1.39 -6.66
N THR A 79 4.33 0.51 -6.16
CA THR A 79 4.62 -0.93 -6.18
C THR A 79 4.74 -1.47 -7.61
N THR A 80 3.94 -0.96 -8.54
CA THR A 80 4.04 -1.33 -9.97
C THR A 80 5.37 -0.88 -10.58
N LYS A 81 5.86 0.33 -10.27
CA LYS A 81 7.18 0.78 -10.71
C LYS A 81 8.29 -0.12 -10.19
N VAL A 82 8.24 -0.46 -8.90
CA VAL A 82 9.20 -1.37 -8.26
C VAL A 82 9.15 -2.76 -8.89
N ALA A 83 7.96 -3.31 -9.12
CA ALA A 83 7.79 -4.62 -9.75
C ALA A 83 8.42 -4.65 -11.15
N ARG A 84 8.23 -3.60 -11.95
CA ARG A 84 8.84 -3.48 -13.29
C ARG A 84 10.35 -3.33 -13.23
N LEU A 85 10.87 -2.53 -12.30
CA LEU A 85 12.31 -2.33 -12.12
C LEU A 85 13.04 -3.65 -11.85
N PHE A 86 12.48 -4.50 -11.01
CA PHE A 86 13.10 -5.77 -10.61
C PHE A 86 12.64 -6.97 -11.44
N GLY A 87 11.76 -6.79 -12.42
CA GLY A 87 11.25 -7.90 -13.24
C GLY A 87 10.43 -8.91 -12.42
N ILE A 88 9.65 -8.42 -11.43
CA ILE A 88 8.76 -9.30 -10.65
C ILE A 88 7.67 -9.83 -11.57
N SER A 89 7.62 -11.15 -11.73
CA SER A 89 6.55 -11.83 -12.45
C SER A 89 5.39 -12.12 -11.51
N ILE A 90 4.16 -11.96 -12.01
CA ILE A 90 2.93 -12.11 -11.24
C ILE A 90 2.02 -13.09 -11.96
N GLN A 91 1.58 -14.12 -11.26
CA GLN A 91 0.66 -15.14 -11.77
C GLN A 91 -0.56 -15.24 -10.85
N LEU A 92 -1.75 -14.97 -11.38
CA LEU A 92 -2.98 -15.17 -10.62
C LEU A 92 -3.21 -16.67 -10.39
N ILE A 93 -3.66 -17.02 -9.17
CA ILE A 93 -3.98 -18.40 -8.77
C ILE A 93 -5.50 -18.54 -8.76
N GLY A 94 -6.03 -19.18 -9.80
CA GLY A 94 -7.46 -19.39 -9.96
C GLY A 94 -8.26 -18.12 -10.23
N THR A 95 -9.59 -18.23 -10.08
CA THR A 95 -10.52 -17.11 -10.15
C THR A 95 -10.66 -16.43 -8.79
N PRO A 96 -11.01 -15.13 -8.73
CA PRO A 96 -11.27 -14.47 -7.45
C PRO A 96 -12.39 -15.20 -6.68
N GLN A 97 -12.14 -15.46 -5.41
CA GLN A 97 -13.14 -15.97 -4.50
C GLN A 97 -14.11 -14.85 -4.15
N VAL A 98 -15.41 -15.13 -4.17
CA VAL A 98 -16.48 -14.19 -3.81
C VAL A 98 -17.31 -14.80 -2.71
N GLU A 99 -17.37 -14.11 -1.57
CA GLU A 99 -18.18 -14.50 -0.42
C GLU A 99 -19.31 -13.50 -0.22
N PHE A 100 -20.47 -13.99 0.20
CA PHE A 100 -21.62 -13.16 0.53
C PHE A 100 -21.90 -13.28 2.02
N ASP A 101 -22.17 -12.18 2.67
CA ASP A 101 -22.71 -12.24 4.02
C ASP A 101 -24.25 -12.35 4.03
N ALA A 102 -24.83 -12.45 5.24
CA ALA A 102 -26.27 -12.59 5.41
C ALA A 102 -27.09 -11.38 4.88
N GLU A 103 -26.48 -10.24 4.71
CA GLU A 103 -27.09 -9.00 4.23
C GLU A 103 -26.86 -8.78 2.72
N GLY A 104 -26.12 -9.68 2.07
CA GLY A 104 -25.83 -9.63 0.63
C GLY A 104 -24.60 -8.80 0.24
N TYR A 105 -23.81 -8.33 1.19
CA TYR A 105 -22.54 -7.67 0.88
C TYR A 105 -21.50 -8.69 0.44
N LYS A 106 -20.76 -8.35 -0.60
CA LYS A 106 -19.72 -9.20 -1.16
C LYS A 106 -18.35 -8.88 -0.56
N THR A 107 -17.55 -9.94 -0.41
CA THR A 107 -16.10 -9.84 -0.16
C THR A 107 -15.38 -10.52 -1.31
N TYR A 108 -14.45 -9.81 -1.93
CA TYR A 108 -13.59 -10.31 -2.99
C TYR A 108 -12.22 -10.66 -2.45
N THR A 109 -11.73 -11.86 -2.76
CA THR A 109 -10.37 -12.31 -2.42
C THR A 109 -9.64 -12.76 -3.67
N PHE A 110 -8.52 -12.12 -3.97
CA PHE A 110 -7.59 -12.52 -5.01
C PHE A 110 -6.40 -13.23 -4.41
N ARG A 111 -5.89 -14.24 -5.15
CA ARG A 111 -4.64 -14.95 -4.84
C ARG A 111 -3.70 -14.83 -6.01
N ALA A 112 -2.43 -14.60 -5.74
CA ALA A 112 -1.42 -14.54 -6.77
C ALA A 112 -0.07 -15.03 -6.26
N ARG A 113 0.71 -15.61 -7.16
CA ARG A 113 2.12 -15.94 -6.99
C ARG A 113 2.96 -14.82 -7.56
N PHE A 114 3.91 -14.36 -6.77
CA PHE A 114 4.87 -13.35 -7.12
C PHE A 114 6.25 -13.98 -7.15
N MET A 115 6.99 -13.79 -8.23
CA MET A 115 8.28 -14.44 -8.45
C MET A 115 9.36 -13.39 -8.71
N PHE A 116 10.49 -13.55 -8.05
CA PHE A 116 11.66 -12.71 -8.20
C PHE A 116 12.91 -13.54 -7.89
N ASN A 117 13.88 -13.57 -8.83
CA ASN A 117 15.19 -14.20 -8.64
C ASN A 117 15.13 -15.61 -8.00
N ASN A 118 14.38 -16.54 -8.61
CA ASN A 118 14.16 -17.93 -8.15
C ASN A 118 13.44 -18.05 -6.79
N GLN A 119 12.98 -16.96 -6.21
CA GLN A 119 12.13 -16.96 -5.02
C GLN A 119 10.70 -16.66 -5.43
N PHE A 120 9.75 -17.22 -4.69
CA PHE A 120 8.35 -16.89 -4.86
C PHE A 120 7.64 -16.69 -3.52
N VAL A 121 6.56 -15.95 -3.57
CA VAL A 121 5.63 -15.80 -2.45
C VAL A 121 4.20 -15.83 -2.98
N ASP A 122 3.35 -16.61 -2.34
CA ASP A 122 1.92 -16.60 -2.60
C ASP A 122 1.26 -15.62 -1.62
N CYS A 123 0.44 -14.74 -2.16
CA CYS A 123 -0.24 -13.71 -1.37
C CYS A 123 -1.70 -13.61 -1.75
N GLU A 124 -2.46 -13.15 -0.77
CA GLU A 124 -3.87 -12.82 -0.92
C GLU A 124 -4.09 -11.33 -0.70
N GLY A 125 -5.14 -10.82 -1.34
CA GLY A 125 -5.68 -9.50 -1.11
C GLY A 125 -7.21 -9.57 -1.12
N SER A 126 -7.81 -9.04 -0.07
CA SER A 126 -9.25 -9.09 0.11
C SER A 126 -9.80 -7.69 0.39
N ARG A 127 -11.03 -7.43 -0.09
CA ARG A 127 -11.84 -6.24 0.20
C ARG A 127 -13.31 -6.60 0.30
N SER A 128 -13.97 -5.98 1.25
CA SER A 128 -15.39 -6.14 1.47
C SER A 128 -16.18 -4.87 1.12
N MET A 129 -17.36 -5.03 0.57
CA MET A 129 -18.31 -3.93 0.38
C MET A 129 -18.64 -3.19 1.68
N LYS A 130 -18.55 -3.86 2.85
CA LYS A 130 -18.81 -3.25 4.17
C LYS A 130 -17.68 -2.34 4.68
N GLU A 131 -16.54 -2.28 4.00
CA GLU A 131 -15.48 -1.35 4.40
C GLU A 131 -15.98 0.09 4.30
N ASP A 132 -15.66 0.88 5.31
CA ASP A 132 -16.11 2.28 5.42
C ASP A 132 -15.83 3.10 4.16
N PHE A 133 -14.75 2.78 3.46
CA PHE A 133 -14.37 3.43 2.22
C PHE A 133 -15.43 3.28 1.11
N PHE A 134 -16.07 2.11 1.00
CA PHE A 134 -17.09 1.84 -0.02
C PHE A 134 -18.50 2.11 0.50
N ALA A 135 -18.76 1.71 1.73
CA ALA A 135 -20.12 1.69 2.27
C ALA A 135 -20.57 2.98 2.93
N LYS A 136 -19.64 3.85 3.39
CA LYS A 136 -20.02 5.07 4.11
C LYS A 136 -19.95 6.33 3.22
N GLN A 137 -21.01 7.12 3.27
CA GLN A 137 -21.04 8.46 2.67
C GLN A 137 -20.65 9.58 3.65
N GLY A 138 -20.22 9.23 4.87
CA GLY A 138 -19.87 10.14 5.96
C GLY A 138 -19.90 9.46 7.31
N LYS A 139 -19.36 10.12 8.34
CA LYS A 139 -19.09 9.54 9.66
C LYS A 139 -20.36 9.01 10.37
N ASP A 140 -21.50 9.70 10.20
CA ASP A 140 -22.74 9.42 10.92
C ASP A 140 -23.88 8.93 10.00
N LYS A 141 -23.54 8.54 8.76
CA LYS A 141 -24.52 8.01 7.82
C LYS A 141 -24.59 6.49 7.91
N PRO A 142 -25.78 5.89 7.71
CA PRO A 142 -25.91 4.44 7.61
C PRO A 142 -25.07 3.90 6.45
N LEU A 143 -24.74 2.61 6.50
CA LEU A 143 -24.08 1.95 5.39
C LEU A 143 -25.01 2.00 4.15
N LYS A 144 -24.42 2.21 2.98
CA LYS A 144 -25.11 2.01 1.70
C LYS A 144 -25.57 0.57 1.59
N LYS A 145 -26.67 0.33 0.91
CA LYS A 145 -27.10 -1.02 0.57
C LYS A 145 -26.14 -1.66 -0.45
N PRO A 146 -26.06 -3.00 -0.53
CA PRO A 146 -25.16 -3.68 -1.45
C PRO A 146 -25.32 -3.25 -2.93
N ASP A 147 -26.55 -2.95 -3.36
CA ASP A 147 -26.89 -2.47 -4.71
C ASP A 147 -26.50 -1.02 -5.01
N GLU A 148 -26.21 -0.23 -3.97
CA GLU A 148 -25.73 1.15 -4.07
C GLU A 148 -24.20 1.25 -4.13
N ILE A 149 -23.48 0.12 -3.96
CA ILE A 149 -22.01 0.07 -3.94
C ILE A 149 -21.50 -0.45 -5.28
N ASP A 150 -20.59 0.27 -5.92
CA ASP A 150 -19.99 -0.19 -7.16
C ASP A 150 -19.14 -1.44 -6.91
N ASP A 151 -19.65 -2.57 -7.38
CA ASP A 151 -19.06 -3.90 -7.27
C ASP A 151 -17.66 -3.97 -7.92
N ARG A 152 -17.47 -3.21 -9.01
CA ARG A 152 -16.20 -3.14 -9.74
C ARG A 152 -15.12 -2.49 -8.90
N ASP A 153 -15.44 -1.41 -8.19
CA ASP A 153 -14.48 -0.70 -7.35
C ASP A 153 -13.97 -1.59 -6.23
N VAL A 154 -14.85 -2.34 -5.56
CA VAL A 154 -14.47 -3.28 -4.49
C VAL A 154 -13.57 -4.39 -5.04
N LYS A 155 -13.95 -4.96 -6.19
CA LYS A 155 -13.18 -6.01 -6.86
C LYS A 155 -11.79 -5.52 -7.29
N MET A 156 -11.70 -4.34 -7.89
CA MET A 156 -10.43 -3.75 -8.29
C MET A 156 -9.54 -3.40 -7.08
N ALA A 157 -10.13 -2.91 -6.01
CA ALA A 157 -9.40 -2.64 -4.77
C ALA A 157 -8.86 -3.93 -4.12
N ALA A 158 -9.60 -5.04 -4.17
CA ALA A 158 -9.13 -6.35 -3.73
C ALA A 158 -7.93 -6.85 -4.57
N TYR A 159 -8.02 -6.70 -5.88
CA TYR A 159 -6.91 -7.02 -6.79
C TYR A 159 -5.66 -6.19 -6.49
N THR A 160 -5.80 -4.88 -6.40
CA THR A 160 -4.71 -3.95 -6.03
C THR A 160 -4.10 -4.29 -4.67
N ASN A 161 -4.93 -4.67 -3.70
CA ASN A 161 -4.46 -5.11 -2.39
C ASN A 161 -3.58 -6.36 -2.49
N CYS A 162 -3.99 -7.35 -3.30
CA CYS A 162 -3.21 -8.56 -3.57
C CYS A 162 -1.84 -8.21 -4.19
N LEU A 163 -1.82 -7.36 -5.22
CA LEU A 163 -0.58 -6.93 -5.89
C LEU A 163 0.37 -6.24 -4.90
N ASN A 164 -0.13 -5.28 -4.15
CA ASN A 164 0.67 -4.54 -3.17
C ASN A 164 1.25 -5.45 -2.09
N ASN A 165 0.47 -6.41 -1.62
CA ASN A 165 0.91 -7.36 -0.59
C ASN A 165 2.05 -8.24 -1.09
N GLY A 166 1.94 -8.79 -2.29
CA GLY A 166 2.93 -9.70 -2.86
C GLY A 166 4.25 -9.00 -3.18
N ILE A 167 4.19 -7.87 -3.87
CA ILE A 167 5.38 -7.11 -4.26
C ILE A 167 6.18 -6.66 -3.02
N LYS A 168 5.48 -6.13 -2.01
CA LYS A 168 6.11 -5.68 -0.75
C LYS A 168 6.68 -6.82 0.10
N ARG A 169 6.31 -8.07 -0.15
CA ARG A 169 6.89 -9.24 0.53
C ARG A 169 8.16 -9.72 -0.14
N LEU A 170 8.26 -9.60 -1.46
CA LEU A 170 9.45 -9.99 -2.21
C LEU A 170 10.60 -8.98 -2.05
N ILE A 171 10.28 -7.70 -1.95
CA ILE A 171 11.29 -6.66 -1.75
C ILE A 171 11.38 -6.33 -0.27
N PRO A 172 12.52 -6.61 0.39
CA PRO A 172 12.68 -6.38 1.81
C PRO A 172 12.40 -4.92 2.20
N ASN A 173 11.84 -4.77 3.38
CA ASN A 173 11.65 -3.46 4.04
C ASN A 173 10.72 -2.45 3.36
N LEU A 174 10.13 -2.74 2.18
CA LEU A 174 9.14 -1.84 1.57
C LEU A 174 7.87 -1.63 2.42
N ARG A 175 7.67 -2.43 3.45
CA ARG A 175 6.50 -2.34 4.33
C ARG A 175 6.64 -1.37 5.50
N ASN A 176 7.85 -1.17 5.99
CA ASN A 176 8.11 -0.45 7.25
C ASN A 176 9.11 0.67 7.03
N ILE A 177 8.93 1.44 5.98
CA ILE A 177 9.76 2.59 5.69
C ILE A 177 9.34 3.73 6.62
N ASP A 178 10.31 4.39 7.21
CA ASP A 178 10.09 5.61 7.97
C ASP A 178 10.26 6.88 7.11
N ILE A 179 9.81 7.99 7.63
CA ILE A 179 9.89 9.30 6.96
C ILE A 179 11.35 9.65 6.65
N ALA A 180 12.26 9.46 7.61
CA ALA A 180 13.67 9.79 7.43
C ALA A 180 14.33 9.00 6.29
N THR A 181 13.86 7.78 6.03
CA THR A 181 14.31 6.96 4.91
C THR A 181 13.83 7.51 3.56
N LEU A 182 12.58 8.00 3.48
CA LEU A 182 12.07 8.67 2.28
C LEU A 182 12.84 9.97 1.98
N GLU A 183 13.07 10.78 3.00
CA GLU A 183 13.86 12.03 2.87
C GLU A 183 15.30 11.78 2.41
N ARG A 184 15.97 10.75 2.97
CA ARG A 184 17.30 10.32 2.51
C ARG A 184 17.30 9.82 1.07
N ALA A 185 16.21 9.26 0.60
CA ALA A 185 16.03 8.87 -0.80
C ALA A 185 15.74 10.07 -1.74
N GLY A 186 15.56 11.28 -1.19
CA GLY A 186 15.33 12.51 -1.94
C GLY A 186 13.86 12.85 -2.17
N LEU A 187 12.92 12.19 -1.45
CA LEU A 187 11.50 12.47 -1.53
C LEU A 187 11.11 13.62 -0.60
N ASP A 188 10.35 14.57 -1.11
CA ASP A 188 9.79 15.68 -0.34
C ASP A 188 8.51 15.24 0.38
N VAL A 189 8.67 14.82 1.65
CA VAL A 189 7.55 14.29 2.45
C VAL A 189 6.42 15.32 2.64
N SER A 190 6.70 16.62 2.56
CA SER A 190 5.69 17.68 2.66
C SER A 190 4.66 17.64 1.51
N LYS A 191 5.03 17.05 0.38
CA LYS A 191 4.17 16.88 -0.81
C LYS A 191 3.39 15.57 -0.81
N ILE A 192 3.67 14.67 0.14
CA ILE A 192 2.96 13.40 0.25
C ILE A 192 1.60 13.64 0.91
N ASN A 193 0.53 13.16 0.26
CA ASN A 193 -0.81 13.26 0.82
C ASN A 193 -0.95 12.49 2.12
N GLY A 194 -1.49 13.13 3.17
CA GLY A 194 -1.73 12.49 4.46
C GLY A 194 -3.20 12.13 4.67
N TYR A 195 -3.45 10.90 5.13
CA TYR A 195 -4.74 10.49 5.68
C TYR A 195 -4.59 10.26 7.19
N THR A 196 -5.34 11.01 7.97
CA THR A 196 -5.53 10.70 9.37
C THR A 196 -6.84 9.95 9.50
N PHE A 197 -6.79 8.69 9.93
CA PHE A 197 -8.00 8.04 10.45
C PHE A 197 -8.41 8.82 11.68
N LYS A 198 -9.52 9.53 11.59
CA LYS A 198 -10.11 10.18 12.77
C LYS A 198 -10.72 9.10 13.66
N GLU A 199 -9.90 8.44 14.47
CA GLU A 199 -10.41 7.87 15.71
C GLU A 199 -10.98 9.03 16.51
N GLY A 200 -12.23 8.89 16.94
CA GLY A 200 -13.01 9.78 17.79
C GLY A 200 -12.39 11.14 18.10
N SER A 201 -12.68 12.11 17.27
CA SER A 201 -12.06 13.41 17.21
C SER A 201 -12.10 14.17 18.53
N LYS A 202 -10.91 14.40 19.13
CA LYS A 202 -10.63 15.67 19.81
C LYS A 202 -9.40 16.28 19.13
N GLY A 203 -9.65 17.31 18.30
CA GLY A 203 -8.69 18.37 18.01
C GLY A 203 -7.36 17.99 17.34
N GLY A 204 -7.35 17.80 16.02
CA GLY A 204 -6.13 17.65 15.22
C GLY A 204 -5.83 18.82 14.30
N THR A 205 -6.06 20.06 14.72
CA THR A 205 -5.66 21.28 13.99
C THR A 205 -4.54 22.06 14.69
N THR A 206 -3.95 21.52 15.73
CA THR A 206 -3.05 22.30 16.58
C THR A 206 -1.65 22.53 15.99
N LYS A 207 -1.02 21.57 15.31
CA LYS A 207 0.34 21.78 14.78
C LYS A 207 0.44 22.79 13.64
N ALA A 208 -0.40 22.67 12.60
CA ALA A 208 -0.37 23.63 11.50
C ALA A 208 -0.89 25.04 11.87
N ALA A 209 -1.64 25.15 12.97
CA ALA A 209 -2.10 26.41 13.51
C ALA A 209 -1.06 27.08 14.40
N GLU A 210 -0.27 26.28 15.15
CA GLU A 210 0.82 26.79 15.98
C GLU A 210 2.00 27.31 15.15
N GLU A 211 2.29 26.68 14.02
CA GLU A 211 3.35 27.13 13.09
C GLU A 211 2.95 28.41 12.31
N SER A 212 1.66 28.70 12.14
CA SER A 212 1.22 29.89 11.41
C SER A 212 1.29 31.19 12.22
N GLY A 213 1.37 31.10 13.56
CA GLY A 213 1.36 32.25 14.46
C GLY A 213 0.04 33.06 14.43
N LEU A 214 -0.99 32.59 13.69
CA LEU A 214 -2.26 33.27 13.55
C LEU A 214 -3.24 32.82 14.63
N VAL A 215 -3.92 33.79 15.25
CA VAL A 215 -4.87 33.53 16.34
C VAL A 215 -6.25 34.14 16.03
N CYS A 216 -7.29 33.52 16.57
CA CYS A 216 -8.64 34.05 16.50
C CYS A 216 -8.75 35.33 17.34
N GLU A 217 -9.23 36.40 16.74
CA GLU A 217 -9.38 37.72 17.39
C GLU A 217 -10.39 37.71 18.54
N VAL A 218 -11.30 36.73 18.61
CA VAL A 218 -12.34 36.64 19.64
C VAL A 218 -11.91 35.77 20.83
N CYS A 219 -11.31 34.60 20.59
CA CYS A 219 -11.01 33.64 21.65
C CYS A 219 -9.53 33.26 21.79
N GLY A 220 -8.63 33.88 21.00
CA GLY A 220 -7.20 33.63 21.06
C GLY A 220 -6.72 32.25 20.59
N LYS A 221 -7.62 31.38 20.11
CA LYS A 221 -7.28 30.04 19.60
C LYS A 221 -6.46 30.14 18.33
N ALA A 222 -5.36 29.38 18.26
CA ALA A 222 -4.55 29.28 17.04
C ALA A 222 -5.37 28.79 15.85
N ILE A 223 -5.19 29.42 14.70
CA ILE A 223 -5.91 29.13 13.46
C ILE A 223 -4.93 28.96 12.29
N THR A 224 -5.30 28.13 11.32
CA THR A 224 -4.50 27.96 10.11
C THR A 224 -4.66 29.14 9.16
N GLN A 225 -3.67 29.36 8.27
CA GLN A 225 -3.72 30.39 7.23
C GLN A 225 -5.01 30.30 6.38
N LYS A 226 -5.48 29.09 6.04
CA LYS A 226 -6.72 28.89 5.29
C LYS A 226 -7.96 29.40 6.05
N VAL A 227 -8.04 29.11 7.35
CA VAL A 227 -9.15 29.57 8.21
C VAL A 227 -9.11 31.07 8.38
N ALA A 228 -7.92 31.66 8.58
CA ALA A 228 -7.73 33.10 8.68
C ALA A 228 -8.17 33.84 7.39
N SER A 229 -7.65 33.41 6.23
CA SER A 229 -7.98 34.01 4.93
C SER A 229 -9.48 33.93 4.61
N TYR A 230 -10.12 32.78 4.84
CA TYR A 230 -11.55 32.62 4.65
C TYR A 230 -12.36 33.52 5.59
N SER A 231 -11.99 33.56 6.88
CA SER A 231 -12.68 34.33 7.89
C SER A 231 -12.55 35.85 7.63
N GLN A 232 -11.34 36.26 7.26
CA GLN A 232 -11.06 37.65 6.91
C GLN A 232 -11.91 38.10 5.72
N SER A 233 -11.98 37.26 4.67
CA SER A 233 -12.79 37.58 3.47
C SER A 233 -14.29 37.63 3.74
N LYS A 234 -14.80 36.75 4.64
CA LYS A 234 -16.24 36.62 4.87
C LYS A 234 -16.78 37.50 6.01
N TYR A 235 -15.98 37.72 7.05
CA TYR A 235 -16.39 38.40 8.28
C TYR A 235 -15.57 39.65 8.62
N GLY A 236 -14.54 39.96 7.82
CA GLY A 236 -13.64 41.08 8.06
C GLY A 236 -12.73 40.94 9.27
N LYS A 237 -12.71 39.74 9.91
CA LYS A 237 -11.93 39.41 11.12
C LYS A 237 -11.38 37.98 11.05
N MET A 238 -10.26 37.73 11.69
CA MET A 238 -9.69 36.40 11.81
C MET A 238 -10.39 35.61 12.94
N LEU A 239 -11.34 34.77 12.59
CA LEU A 239 -12.14 33.99 13.52
C LEU A 239 -11.85 32.49 13.37
N CYS A 240 -11.78 31.74 14.47
CA CYS A 240 -11.77 30.28 14.42
C CYS A 240 -13.16 29.75 14.00
N MET A 241 -13.24 28.49 13.61
CA MET A 241 -14.47 27.85 13.14
C MET A 241 -15.62 27.93 14.12
N ASP A 242 -15.33 27.94 15.42
CA ASP A 242 -16.35 28.03 16.46
C ASP A 242 -16.91 29.46 16.57
N CYS A 243 -16.03 30.46 16.55
CA CYS A 243 -16.43 31.87 16.57
C CYS A 243 -17.12 32.31 15.28
N GLN A 244 -16.79 31.71 14.11
CA GLN A 244 -17.51 31.96 12.86
C GLN A 244 -18.99 31.54 12.92
N LYS A 245 -19.30 30.43 13.66
CA LYS A 245 -20.69 29.99 13.87
C LYS A 245 -21.50 31.01 14.70
N GLY A 246 -20.85 31.62 15.69
CA GLY A 246 -21.48 32.66 16.50
C GLY A 246 -21.61 34.03 15.80
N ALA A 247 -20.86 34.29 14.74
CA ALA A 247 -20.92 35.54 13.96
C ALA A 247 -21.98 35.52 12.85
N GLN A 248 -22.71 34.40 12.69
CA GLN A 248 -23.82 34.24 11.73
C GLN A 248 -25.20 34.56 12.34
N GLN A 249 -25.27 34.92 13.60
CA GLN A 249 -26.48 35.46 14.26
C GLN A 249 -26.38 36.98 14.40
#